data_7f047a0d710735bbbc664953e68df9f4
#
_entry.id   7f047a0d710735bbbc664953e68df9f4
#
_cell.length_a   1.000
_cell.length_b   1.000
_cell.length_c   1.000
_cell.angle_alpha   90.00
_cell.angle_beta   90.00
_cell.angle_gamma   90.00
#
_symmetry.space_group_name_H-M   'P 1'
#
loop_
_entity.id
_entity.type
_entity.pdbx_description
1 polymer ?
#
loop_
_entity_poly.entity_id
_entity_poly.type
_entity_poly.pdbx_seq_one_letter_code
_entity_poly.pdbx_strand_id
1 'polypeptide(L)'
;MDGNGRIGRLLIPLYLQSKKYLDNPCLYISFFFEKNRDLYYQKLNDVRVKNDIIGWIKFFLEGIIEAAKIAKEKFKKVVELTKKVDTQISDLKVKYDNAKKIIDYFYDEPYSSRKKIAEALDMPESTVNGVINELKSANIIKETTGYSRNQIFVFSEYVEIFLSE
;
A
#
# COMPACT_ATOMS: atom_id res chain seq x y z
N MET A 1 -12.10 21.22 -19.03
CA MET A 1 -12.60 20.98 -17.66
C MET A 1 -12.29 19.54 -17.28
N ASP A 2 -11.14 19.32 -16.71
CA ASP A 2 -10.63 17.95 -16.54
C ASP A 2 -10.11 17.77 -15.10
N GLY A 3 -10.98 17.44 -14.20
CA GLY A 3 -10.67 17.18 -12.79
C GLY A 3 -11.84 16.52 -12.05
N ASN A 4 -13.05 16.73 -12.51
CA ASN A 4 -14.26 16.27 -11.83
C ASN A 4 -14.33 14.74 -11.71
N GLY A 5 -13.87 14.00 -12.73
CA GLY A 5 -13.84 12.53 -12.69
C GLY A 5 -12.87 11.97 -11.63
N ARG A 6 -11.71 12.61 -11.44
CA ARG A 6 -10.74 12.23 -10.40
C ARG A 6 -11.28 12.52 -9.01
N ILE A 7 -11.84 13.71 -8.81
CA ILE A 7 -12.47 14.10 -7.56
C ILE A 7 -13.65 13.18 -7.24
N GLY A 8 -14.51 12.90 -8.21
CA GLY A 8 -15.66 12.00 -8.03
C GLY A 8 -15.23 10.60 -7.58
N ARG A 9 -14.19 10.03 -8.19
CA ARG A 9 -13.68 8.72 -7.79
C ARG A 9 -13.04 8.73 -6.41
N LEU A 10 -12.39 9.82 -6.00
CA LEU A 10 -11.84 9.98 -4.65
C LEU A 10 -12.94 10.08 -3.58
N LEU A 11 -14.08 10.69 -3.91
CA LEU A 11 -15.20 10.81 -2.97
C LEU A 11 -15.86 9.46 -2.64
N ILE A 12 -15.72 8.44 -3.50
CA ILE A 12 -16.37 7.13 -3.29
C ILE A 12 -15.86 6.46 -2.00
N PRO A 13 -14.54 6.19 -1.80
CA PRO A 13 -14.07 5.57 -0.57
C PRO A 13 -14.32 6.45 0.67
N LEU A 14 -14.21 7.76 0.54
CA LEU A 14 -14.51 8.68 1.64
C LEU A 14 -15.99 8.66 2.03
N TYR A 15 -16.90 8.58 1.05
CA TYR A 15 -18.33 8.43 1.32
C TYR A 15 -18.65 7.11 2.01
N LEU A 16 -18.08 5.99 1.54
CA LEU A 16 -18.26 4.68 2.15
C LEU A 16 -17.74 4.67 3.60
N GLN A 17 -16.61 5.32 3.86
CA GLN A 17 -16.08 5.51 5.22
C GLN A 17 -17.02 6.36 6.07
N SER A 18 -17.51 7.50 5.56
CA SER A 18 -18.44 8.37 6.29
C SER A 18 -19.74 7.67 6.69
N LYS A 19 -20.16 6.67 5.92
CA LYS A 19 -21.31 5.81 6.20
C LYS A 19 -20.97 4.56 7.02
N LYS A 20 -19.73 4.44 7.49
CA LYS A 20 -19.23 3.27 8.27
C LYS A 20 -19.34 1.92 7.54
N TYR A 21 -19.35 1.94 6.21
CA TYR A 21 -19.18 0.73 5.41
C TYR A 21 -17.72 0.29 5.28
N LEU A 22 -16.80 1.23 5.51
CA LEU A 22 -15.35 1.00 5.59
C LEU A 22 -14.81 1.70 6.84
N ASP A 23 -13.94 1.04 7.59
CA ASP A 23 -13.21 1.67 8.70
C ASP A 23 -12.13 2.63 8.18
N ASN A 24 -11.48 2.26 7.08
CA ASN A 24 -10.46 3.06 6.40
C ASN A 24 -10.76 3.15 4.90
N PRO A 25 -10.40 4.26 4.22
CA PRO A 25 -10.68 4.47 2.79
C PRO A 25 -9.72 3.69 1.88
N CYS A 26 -9.50 2.40 2.16
CA CYS A 26 -8.54 1.53 1.46
C CYS A 26 -9.09 0.87 0.18
N LEU A 27 -10.30 1.23 -0.26
CA LEU A 27 -10.92 0.67 -1.46
C LEU A 27 -10.45 1.42 -2.72
N TYR A 28 -9.60 0.80 -3.54
CA TYR A 28 -9.08 1.42 -4.76
C TYR A 28 -9.92 1.06 -5.99
N ILE A 29 -11.15 1.57 -6.07
CA ILE A 29 -12.08 1.32 -7.19
C ILE A 29 -11.61 1.96 -8.51
N SER A 30 -10.72 2.96 -8.46
CA SER A 30 -10.22 3.63 -9.67
C SER A 30 -9.52 2.68 -10.63
N PHE A 31 -8.86 1.63 -10.13
CA PHE A 31 -8.23 0.60 -10.93
C PHE A 31 -9.26 -0.17 -11.79
N PHE A 32 -10.40 -0.54 -11.19
CA PHE A 32 -11.48 -1.19 -11.92
C PHE A 32 -12.02 -0.31 -13.05
N PHE A 33 -12.22 0.98 -12.80
CA PHE A 33 -12.71 1.91 -13.83
C PHE A 33 -11.69 2.16 -14.94
N GLU A 34 -10.40 2.14 -14.62
CA GLU A 34 -9.33 2.28 -15.61
C GLU A 34 -9.22 1.03 -16.50
N LYS A 35 -9.24 -0.15 -15.90
CA LYS A 35 -9.24 -1.44 -16.59
C LYS A 35 -10.46 -1.60 -17.51
N ASN A 36 -11.61 -1.06 -17.10
CA ASN A 36 -12.88 -1.13 -17.85
C ASN A 36 -13.29 0.24 -18.42
N ARG A 37 -12.32 1.03 -18.89
CA ARG A 37 -12.51 2.44 -19.24
C ARG A 37 -13.62 2.70 -20.24
N ASP A 38 -13.68 1.95 -21.32
CA ASP A 38 -14.68 2.14 -22.38
C ASP A 38 -16.09 1.83 -21.88
N LEU A 39 -16.23 0.74 -21.13
CA LEU A 39 -17.50 0.35 -20.49
C LEU A 39 -17.93 1.40 -19.44
N TYR A 40 -17.00 1.94 -18.68
CA TYR A 40 -17.27 3.01 -17.72
C TYR A 40 -17.87 4.24 -18.39
N TYR A 41 -17.28 4.72 -19.49
CA TYR A 41 -17.82 5.86 -20.22
C TYR A 41 -19.15 5.53 -20.93
N GLN A 42 -19.28 4.31 -21.47
CA GLN A 42 -20.55 3.82 -22.04
C GLN A 42 -21.66 3.84 -20.99
N LYS A 43 -21.43 3.31 -19.79
CA LYS A 43 -22.42 3.28 -18.70
C LYS A 43 -22.81 4.69 -18.24
N LEU A 44 -21.87 5.63 -18.16
CA LEU A 44 -22.17 7.04 -17.88
C LEU A 44 -23.03 7.67 -18.98
N ASN A 45 -22.74 7.37 -20.26
CA ASN A 45 -23.53 7.87 -21.37
C ASN A 45 -24.93 7.25 -21.40
N ASP A 46 -25.07 5.95 -21.09
CA ASP A 46 -26.37 5.26 -21.02
C ASP A 46 -27.28 5.87 -19.93
N VAL A 47 -26.71 6.29 -18.78
CA VAL A 47 -27.45 7.06 -17.78
C VAL A 47 -27.97 8.36 -18.39
N ARG A 48 -27.13 9.08 -19.12
CA ARG A 48 -27.46 10.40 -19.68
C ARG A 48 -28.51 10.32 -20.80
N VAL A 49 -28.36 9.34 -21.70
CA VAL A 49 -29.16 9.24 -22.95
C VAL A 49 -30.38 8.35 -22.78
N LYS A 50 -30.26 7.26 -22.01
CA LYS A 50 -31.29 6.22 -21.86
C LYS A 50 -31.92 6.19 -20.46
N ASN A 51 -31.45 7.04 -19.54
CA ASN A 51 -31.82 7.01 -18.11
C ASN A 51 -31.55 5.64 -17.43
N ASP A 52 -30.52 4.89 -17.91
CA ASP A 52 -30.17 3.56 -17.38
C ASP A 52 -29.34 3.65 -16.10
N ILE A 53 -29.95 4.19 -15.04
CA ILE A 53 -29.34 4.29 -13.70
C ILE A 53 -29.07 2.87 -13.12
N ILE A 54 -29.94 1.91 -13.39
CA ILE A 54 -29.80 0.55 -12.86
C ILE A 54 -28.59 -0.13 -13.45
N GLY A 55 -28.36 0.01 -14.75
CA GLY A 55 -27.17 -0.53 -15.41
C GLY A 55 -25.86 0.07 -14.88
N TRP A 56 -25.89 1.38 -14.55
CA TRP A 56 -24.76 2.05 -13.89
C TRP A 56 -24.53 1.50 -12.47
N ILE A 57 -25.57 1.37 -11.64
CA ILE A 57 -25.45 0.85 -10.28
C ILE A 57 -24.88 -0.56 -10.27
N LYS A 58 -25.35 -1.44 -11.15
CA LYS A 58 -24.81 -2.82 -11.28
C LYS A 58 -23.33 -2.80 -11.59
N PHE A 59 -22.91 -2.08 -12.61
CA PHE A 59 -21.50 -1.93 -12.99
C PHE A 59 -20.65 -1.37 -11.83
N PHE A 60 -21.15 -0.36 -11.11
CA PHE A 60 -20.48 0.21 -9.95
C PHE A 60 -20.30 -0.81 -8.82
N LEU A 61 -21.34 -1.58 -8.50
CA LEU A 61 -21.28 -2.62 -7.46
C LEU A 61 -20.34 -3.77 -7.84
N GLU A 62 -20.29 -4.15 -9.11
CA GLU A 62 -19.29 -5.11 -9.63
C GLU A 62 -17.88 -4.60 -9.38
N GLY A 63 -17.63 -3.31 -9.64
CA GLY A 63 -16.35 -2.66 -9.34
C GLY A 63 -15.99 -2.67 -7.85
N ILE A 64 -16.95 -2.40 -6.97
CA ILE A 64 -16.76 -2.51 -5.52
C ILE A 64 -16.37 -3.93 -5.11
N ILE A 65 -17.06 -4.93 -5.63
CA ILE A 65 -16.79 -6.34 -5.32
C ILE A 65 -15.39 -6.76 -5.79
N GLU A 66 -15.00 -6.38 -7.01
CA GLU A 66 -13.67 -6.71 -7.56
C GLU A 66 -12.57 -6.01 -6.75
N ALA A 67 -12.71 -4.71 -6.48
CA ALA A 67 -11.75 -3.96 -5.69
C ALA A 67 -11.61 -4.50 -4.26
N ALA A 68 -12.72 -4.90 -3.62
CA ALA A 68 -12.70 -5.49 -2.29
C ALA A 68 -12.00 -6.87 -2.27
N LYS A 69 -12.20 -7.70 -3.29
CA LYS A 69 -11.49 -8.98 -3.43
C LYS A 69 -9.99 -8.78 -3.55
N ILE A 70 -9.56 -7.85 -4.42
CA ILE A 70 -8.14 -7.52 -4.61
C ILE A 70 -7.53 -7.01 -3.30
N ALA A 71 -8.18 -6.08 -2.63
CA ALA A 71 -7.73 -5.55 -1.34
C ALA A 71 -7.57 -6.67 -0.30
N LYS A 72 -8.56 -7.55 -0.16
CA LYS A 72 -8.52 -8.68 0.76
C LYS A 72 -7.33 -9.60 0.51
N GLU A 73 -7.04 -9.93 -0.75
CA GLU A 73 -5.89 -10.79 -1.08
C GLU A 73 -4.55 -10.07 -0.80
N LYS A 74 -4.44 -8.77 -1.08
CA LYS A 74 -3.24 -7.99 -0.73
C LYS A 74 -3.04 -7.94 0.78
N PHE A 75 -4.08 -7.72 1.58
CA PHE A 75 -3.99 -7.74 3.04
C PHE A 75 -3.59 -9.11 3.61
N LYS A 76 -4.09 -10.20 3.04
CA LYS A 76 -3.61 -11.54 3.44
C LYS A 76 -2.12 -11.70 3.23
N LYS A 77 -1.60 -11.30 2.05
CA LYS A 77 -0.16 -11.33 1.76
C LYS A 77 0.64 -10.48 2.75
N VAL A 78 0.13 -9.30 3.14
CA VAL A 78 0.77 -8.46 4.16
C VAL A 78 0.84 -9.19 5.51
N VAL A 79 -0.25 -9.82 5.94
CA VAL A 79 -0.28 -10.58 7.21
C VAL A 79 0.69 -11.78 7.18
N GLU A 80 0.78 -12.49 6.05
CA GLU A 80 1.73 -13.58 5.87
C GLU A 80 3.19 -13.07 5.89
N LEU A 81 3.45 -11.95 5.20
CA LEU A 81 4.76 -11.30 5.20
C LEU A 81 5.16 -10.86 6.60
N THR A 82 4.24 -10.25 7.37
CA THR A 82 4.51 -9.83 8.75
C THR A 82 4.97 -11.01 9.61
N LYS A 83 4.26 -12.14 9.56
CA LYS A 83 4.64 -13.36 10.32
C LYS A 83 5.99 -13.91 9.89
N LYS A 84 6.25 -13.95 8.58
CA LYS A 84 7.54 -14.37 8.02
C LYS A 84 8.68 -13.50 8.53
N VAL A 85 8.52 -12.18 8.44
CA VAL A 85 9.54 -11.20 8.84
C VAL A 85 9.75 -11.23 10.36
N ASP A 86 8.69 -11.34 11.17
CA ASP A 86 8.79 -11.48 12.62
C ASP A 86 9.65 -12.70 13.01
N THR A 87 9.49 -13.83 12.32
CA THR A 87 10.37 -15.00 12.51
C THR A 87 11.81 -14.69 12.10
N GLN A 88 12.02 -14.08 10.94
CA GLN A 88 13.37 -13.77 10.44
C GLN A 88 14.14 -12.80 11.36
N ILE A 89 13.48 -11.75 11.88
CA ILE A 89 14.14 -10.79 12.77
C ILE A 89 14.46 -11.36 14.15
N SER A 90 13.76 -12.42 14.60
CA SER A 90 14.10 -13.11 15.84
C SER A 90 15.45 -13.83 15.80
N ASP A 91 15.90 -14.20 14.60
CA ASP A 91 17.16 -14.90 14.36
C ASP A 91 18.35 -13.96 14.11
N LEU A 92 18.12 -12.63 14.04
CA LEU A 92 19.16 -11.65 13.79
C LEU A 92 20.07 -11.44 15.01
N LYS A 93 21.33 -11.03 14.76
CA LYS A 93 22.32 -10.72 15.80
C LYS A 93 22.11 -9.36 16.49
N VAL A 94 20.93 -8.75 16.32
CA VAL A 94 20.55 -7.47 16.93
C VAL A 94 19.38 -7.67 17.89
N LYS A 95 19.13 -6.68 18.76
CA LYS A 95 17.98 -6.76 19.65
C LYS A 95 16.69 -6.78 18.85
N TYR A 96 15.86 -7.79 19.09
CA TYR A 96 14.56 -7.98 18.41
C TYR A 96 13.70 -6.70 18.43
N ASP A 97 13.56 -6.03 19.60
CA ASP A 97 12.75 -4.83 19.73
C ASP A 97 13.20 -3.70 18.80
N ASN A 98 14.52 -3.54 18.60
CA ASN A 98 15.05 -2.54 17.69
C ASN A 98 14.78 -2.90 16.24
N ALA A 99 14.95 -4.18 15.87
CA ALA A 99 14.64 -4.67 14.52
C ALA A 99 13.14 -4.54 14.23
N LYS A 100 12.30 -4.91 15.19
CA LYS A 100 10.84 -4.79 15.08
C LYS A 100 10.40 -3.34 14.87
N LYS A 101 10.88 -2.39 15.67
CA LYS A 101 10.56 -0.96 15.50
C LYS A 101 10.93 -0.44 14.11
N ILE A 102 12.08 -0.84 13.58
CA ILE A 102 12.53 -0.41 12.26
C ILE A 102 11.69 -1.06 11.15
N ILE A 103 11.31 -2.32 11.29
CA ILE A 103 10.39 -2.99 10.34
C ILE A 103 9.00 -2.36 10.40
N ASP A 104 8.47 -2.08 11.59
CA ASP A 104 7.18 -1.41 11.74
C ASP A 104 7.18 -0.03 11.08
N TYR A 105 8.28 0.72 11.20
CA TYR A 105 8.47 1.97 10.47
C TYR A 105 8.44 1.77 8.94
N PHE A 106 9.03 0.69 8.41
CA PHE A 106 9.01 0.40 6.98
C PHE A 106 7.62 0.00 6.44
N TYR A 107 6.68 -0.42 7.28
CA TYR A 107 5.29 -0.60 6.85
C TYR A 107 4.58 0.74 6.59
N ASP A 108 4.97 1.80 7.27
CA ASP A 108 4.44 3.15 7.06
C ASP A 108 5.22 3.91 5.96
N GLU A 109 6.55 3.77 5.96
CA GLU A 109 7.48 4.46 5.06
C GLU A 109 8.39 3.44 4.36
N PRO A 110 7.91 2.75 3.30
CA PRO A 110 8.61 1.64 2.67
C PRO A 110 9.98 1.97 2.07
N TYR A 111 10.26 3.25 1.87
CA TYR A 111 11.53 3.78 1.39
C TYR A 111 12.10 4.77 2.40
N SER A 112 13.29 4.49 2.95
CA SER A 112 13.88 5.41 3.91
C SER A 112 15.41 5.35 3.96
N SER A 113 16.03 6.41 4.52
CA SER A 113 17.46 6.46 4.83
C SER A 113 17.69 6.16 6.32
N ARG A 114 18.93 5.75 6.67
CA ARG A 114 19.31 5.53 8.07
C ARG A 114 19.06 6.76 8.95
N LYS A 115 19.40 7.95 8.44
CA LYS A 115 19.19 9.20 9.15
C LYS A 115 17.71 9.45 9.43
N LYS A 116 16.84 9.31 8.43
CA LYS A 116 15.39 9.51 8.59
C LYS A 116 14.80 8.53 9.60
N ILE A 117 15.23 7.26 9.58
CA ILE A 117 14.79 6.24 10.55
C ILE A 117 15.24 6.62 11.98
N ALA A 118 16.51 7.03 12.14
CA ALA A 118 17.05 7.43 13.44
C ALA A 118 16.27 8.61 14.05
N GLU A 119 15.99 9.63 13.24
CA GLU A 119 15.20 10.80 13.64
C GLU A 119 13.76 10.43 13.97
N ALA A 120 13.09 9.62 13.14
CA ALA A 120 11.70 9.28 13.32
C ALA A 120 11.43 8.37 14.54
N LEU A 121 12.38 7.48 14.86
CA LEU A 121 12.24 6.53 15.97
C LEU A 121 12.97 6.98 17.25
N ASP A 122 13.61 8.15 17.25
CA ASP A 122 14.47 8.64 18.34
C ASP A 122 15.50 7.59 18.78
N MET A 123 16.17 6.99 17.79
CA MET A 123 17.15 5.92 18.01
C MET A 123 18.57 6.41 17.67
N PRO A 124 19.60 5.98 18.44
CA PRO A 124 20.98 6.27 18.09
C PRO A 124 21.33 5.77 16.68
N GLU A 125 22.02 6.59 15.88
CA GLU A 125 22.43 6.21 14.51
C GLU A 125 23.24 4.91 14.47
N SER A 126 24.08 4.66 15.48
CA SER A 126 24.86 3.42 15.58
C SER A 126 23.95 2.18 15.70
N THR A 127 22.85 2.28 16.45
CA THR A 127 21.86 1.21 16.58
C THR A 127 21.14 0.98 15.26
N VAL A 128 20.65 2.05 14.61
CA VAL A 128 20.00 1.97 13.29
C VAL A 128 20.94 1.37 12.25
N ASN A 129 22.21 1.80 12.23
CA ASN A 129 23.21 1.24 11.31
C ASN A 129 23.40 -0.26 11.48
N GLY A 130 23.51 -0.73 12.72
CA GLY A 130 23.63 -2.16 13.03
C GLY A 130 22.41 -2.95 12.54
N VAL A 131 21.20 -2.49 12.86
CA VAL A 131 19.96 -3.15 12.46
C VAL A 131 19.77 -3.15 10.95
N ILE A 132 19.97 -2.04 10.26
CA ILE A 132 19.85 -1.93 8.80
C ILE A 132 20.83 -2.89 8.09
N ASN A 133 22.05 -3.02 8.61
CA ASN A 133 23.02 -3.95 8.02
C ASN A 133 22.57 -5.43 8.18
N GLU A 134 22.04 -5.81 9.34
CA GLU A 134 21.48 -7.14 9.56
C GLU A 134 20.25 -7.41 8.69
N LEU A 135 19.29 -6.47 8.64
CA LEU A 135 18.11 -6.58 7.78
C LEU A 135 18.47 -6.71 6.30
N LYS A 136 19.49 -5.96 5.85
CA LYS A 136 20.03 -6.07 4.48
C LYS A 136 20.69 -7.43 4.25
N SER A 137 21.51 -7.92 5.18
CA SER A 137 22.18 -9.20 5.10
C SER A 137 21.20 -10.38 5.07
N ALA A 138 20.06 -10.23 5.77
CA ALA A 138 18.95 -11.19 5.75
C ALA A 138 18.04 -11.05 4.52
N ASN A 139 18.34 -10.13 3.58
CA ASN A 139 17.53 -9.82 2.40
C ASN A 139 16.08 -9.35 2.71
N ILE A 140 15.82 -8.86 3.91
CA ILE A 140 14.52 -8.30 4.29
C ILE A 140 14.32 -6.92 3.63
N ILE A 141 15.39 -6.10 3.61
CA ILE A 141 15.41 -4.82 2.91
C ILE A 141 16.52 -4.79 1.86
N LYS A 142 16.37 -3.95 0.85
CA LYS A 142 17.36 -3.76 -0.22
C LYS A 142 17.80 -2.29 -0.27
N GLU A 143 19.06 -2.07 -0.59
CA GLU A 143 19.59 -0.74 -0.91
C GLU A 143 19.32 -0.44 -2.39
N THR A 144 18.85 0.76 -2.73
CA THR A 144 18.34 1.10 -4.08
C THR A 144 19.14 2.15 -4.82
N THR A 145 20.01 2.89 -4.14
CA THR A 145 20.71 4.05 -4.75
C THR A 145 22.07 3.71 -5.32
N GLY A 146 22.72 2.64 -4.86
CA GLY A 146 24.09 2.28 -5.22
C GLY A 146 25.16 3.25 -4.70
N TYR A 147 24.78 4.20 -3.84
CA TYR A 147 25.72 5.19 -3.30
C TYR A 147 26.40 4.69 -2.03
N SER A 148 27.61 5.22 -1.78
CA SER A 148 28.31 4.97 -0.51
C SER A 148 27.79 5.83 0.65
N ARG A 149 27.13 6.97 0.33
CA ARG A 149 26.50 7.90 1.29
C ARG A 149 25.06 8.18 0.89
N ASN A 150 24.22 8.58 1.85
CA ASN A 150 22.81 8.89 1.66
C ASN A 150 22.02 7.73 0.99
N GLN A 151 22.35 6.51 1.39
CA GLN A 151 21.68 5.31 0.91
C GLN A 151 20.21 5.31 1.26
N ILE A 152 19.37 4.89 0.29
CA ILE A 152 17.94 4.63 0.50
C ILE A 152 17.73 3.11 0.53
N PHE A 153 17.02 2.67 1.53
CA PHE A 153 16.62 1.28 1.72
C PHE A 153 15.14 1.13 1.44
N VAL A 154 14.76 0.01 0.85
CA VAL A 154 13.36 -0.33 0.53
C VAL A 154 13.01 -1.68 1.12
N PHE A 155 11.80 -1.78 1.67
CA PHE A 155 11.18 -3.05 2.01
C PHE A 155 10.49 -3.62 0.76
N SER A 156 11.29 -4.19 -0.15
CA SER A 156 10.87 -4.53 -1.50
C SER A 156 9.74 -5.55 -1.54
N GLU A 157 9.78 -6.61 -0.72
CA GLU A 157 8.73 -7.64 -0.69
C GLU A 157 7.36 -7.05 -0.29
N TYR A 158 7.34 -6.07 0.64
CA TYR A 158 6.14 -5.35 1.01
C TYR A 158 5.60 -4.48 -0.14
N VAL A 159 6.49 -3.71 -0.79
CA VAL A 159 6.11 -2.84 -1.92
C VAL A 159 5.58 -3.68 -3.09
N GLU A 160 6.20 -4.83 -3.40
CA GLU A 160 5.80 -5.73 -4.48
C GLU A 160 4.37 -6.25 -4.32
N ILE A 161 3.86 -6.41 -3.09
CA ILE A 161 2.46 -6.81 -2.84
C ILE A 161 1.48 -5.81 -3.46
N PHE A 162 1.82 -4.52 -3.47
CA PHE A 162 0.94 -3.47 -3.98
C PHE A 162 1.17 -3.16 -5.46
N LEU A 163 2.38 -3.41 -5.97
CA LEU A 163 2.74 -3.19 -7.37
C LEU A 163 2.34 -4.37 -8.28
N SER A 164 2.24 -5.58 -7.74
CA SER A 164 1.77 -6.75 -8.50
C SER A 164 0.26 -6.61 -8.81
N GLU A 165 -0.08 -6.73 -10.11
CA GLU A 165 -1.45 -6.77 -10.61
C GLU A 165 -2.25 -7.98 -10.08
#